data_2185a63ab9e83a5b0ea568106b9fc395
#
_entry.id   2185a63ab9e83a5b0ea568106b9fc395
#
_cell.length_a   1.000
_cell.length_b   1.000
_cell.length_c   1.000
_cell.angle_alpha   90.00
_cell.angle_beta   90.00
_cell.angle_gamma   90.00
#
_symmetry.space_group_name_H-M   'P 1'
#
loop_
_entity.id
_entity.type
_entity.pdbx_description
1 polymer ?
#
loop_
_entity_poly.entity_id
_entity_poly.type
_entity_poly.pdbx_seq_one_letter_code
_entity_poly.pdbx_strand_id
1 'polypeptide(L)'
;MREADGHTALLVDFGGVLTTSVWDSFADFCREKDLDEDTVKRLFREDPEAMACLRGLETGKIAEGEFEERFAELLGLDEAVDLIDSMFRGMLPCEPMVNAVRAAAERGVKTGLVSNSWSTSHYDKDMLEELFDTAVISAEVGLHKPQPEI
;
A
#
# COMPACT_ATOMS: atom_id res chain seq x y z
N MET A 1 34.92 12.77 3.41
CA MET A 1 33.51 13.15 3.68
C MET A 1 32.91 13.51 2.33
N ARG A 2 32.04 12.69 1.74
CA ARG A 2 31.33 13.07 0.52
C ARG A 2 30.36 14.15 0.91
N GLU A 3 30.45 15.32 0.30
CA GLU A 3 29.40 16.33 0.33
C GLU A 3 28.11 15.65 -0.10
N ALA A 4 27.04 15.79 0.69
CA ALA A 4 25.74 15.27 0.32
C ALA A 4 25.32 15.99 -0.97
N ASP A 5 25.29 15.26 -2.08
CA ASP A 5 24.71 15.73 -3.35
C ASP A 5 23.29 16.25 -3.03
N GLY A 6 23.16 17.57 -2.93
CA GLY A 6 21.95 18.41 -3.04
C GLY A 6 20.56 17.87 -2.68
N HIS A 7 20.41 16.63 -2.23
CA HIS A 7 19.15 16.04 -1.79
C HIS A 7 18.84 16.46 -0.36
N THR A 8 17.75 17.21 -0.20
CA THR A 8 17.33 17.77 1.09
C THR A 8 16.16 17.02 1.72
N ALA A 9 15.58 16.04 1.01
CA ALA A 9 14.45 15.27 1.45
C ALA A 9 14.51 13.81 0.96
N LEU A 10 13.85 12.93 1.70
CA LEU A 10 13.64 11.52 1.38
C LEU A 10 12.14 11.26 1.24
N LEU A 11 11.68 10.85 0.05
CA LEU A 11 10.33 10.36 -0.17
C LEU A 11 10.32 8.83 -0.16
N VAL A 12 9.40 8.26 0.59
CA VAL A 12 9.31 6.82 0.84
C VAL A 12 7.92 6.31 0.45
N ASP A 13 7.87 5.12 -0.12
CA ASP A 13 6.63 4.35 -0.28
C ASP A 13 6.35 3.51 0.97
N PHE A 14 5.12 2.99 1.12
CA PHE A 14 4.73 2.17 2.26
C PHE A 14 4.81 0.68 1.95
N GLY A 15 3.90 0.16 1.13
CA GLY A 15 3.79 -1.26 0.83
C GLY A 15 5.00 -1.82 0.08
N GLY A 16 5.62 -2.87 0.62
CA GLY A 16 6.82 -3.47 0.06
C GLY A 16 8.11 -2.66 0.25
N VAL A 17 8.06 -1.54 0.98
CA VAL A 17 9.22 -0.73 1.38
C VAL A 17 9.33 -0.66 2.90
N LEU A 18 8.34 -0.10 3.58
CA LEU A 18 8.25 -0.10 5.05
C LEU A 18 7.63 -1.40 5.59
N THR A 19 7.11 -2.22 4.71
CA THR A 19 6.55 -3.54 5.00
C THR A 19 7.23 -4.61 4.17
N THR A 20 6.97 -5.88 4.50
CA THR A 20 7.28 -7.02 3.64
C THR A 20 6.50 -6.94 2.32
N SER A 21 6.80 -7.82 1.37
CA SER A 21 6.20 -7.82 0.04
C SER A 21 4.67 -7.94 0.10
N VAL A 22 3.97 -7.01 -0.54
CA VAL A 22 2.52 -7.05 -0.74
C VAL A 22 2.12 -8.29 -1.56
N TRP A 23 2.92 -8.63 -2.56
CA TRP A 23 2.64 -9.76 -3.46
C TRP A 23 2.76 -11.11 -2.76
N ASP A 24 3.68 -11.24 -1.78
CA ASP A 24 3.80 -12.46 -0.99
C ASP A 24 2.58 -12.62 -0.08
N SER A 25 2.09 -11.52 0.52
CA SER A 25 0.84 -11.54 1.30
C SER A 25 -0.37 -11.95 0.44
N PHE A 26 -0.45 -11.45 -0.80
CA PHE A 26 -1.52 -11.82 -1.73
C PHE A 26 -1.42 -13.27 -2.19
N ALA A 27 -0.22 -13.80 -2.37
CA ALA A 27 -0.03 -15.22 -2.67
C ALA A 27 -0.45 -16.11 -1.49
N ASP A 28 -0.13 -15.71 -0.25
CA ASP A 28 -0.60 -16.40 0.95
C ASP A 28 -2.13 -16.40 1.05
N PHE A 29 -2.76 -15.26 0.83
CA PHE A 29 -4.22 -15.12 0.76
C PHE A 29 -4.82 -16.05 -0.31
N CYS A 30 -4.27 -16.08 -1.52
CA CYS A 30 -4.74 -16.98 -2.58
C CYS A 30 -4.69 -18.44 -2.15
N ARG A 31 -3.57 -18.86 -1.53
CA ARG A 31 -3.45 -20.24 -0.99
C ARG A 31 -4.46 -20.56 0.11
N GLU A 32 -4.74 -19.62 1.01
CA GLU A 32 -5.77 -19.78 2.05
C GLU A 32 -7.18 -19.94 1.48
N LYS A 33 -7.43 -19.37 0.30
CA LYS A 33 -8.72 -19.41 -0.41
C LYS A 33 -8.80 -20.50 -1.48
N ASP A 34 -7.85 -21.43 -1.53
CA ASP A 34 -7.76 -22.48 -2.56
C ASP A 34 -7.69 -21.93 -4.00
N LEU A 35 -7.13 -20.72 -4.18
CA LEU A 35 -6.86 -20.09 -5.46
C LEU A 35 -5.40 -20.32 -5.88
N ASP A 36 -5.15 -20.20 -7.19
CA ASP A 36 -3.77 -20.11 -7.70
C ASP A 36 -3.05 -18.89 -7.10
N GLU A 37 -1.81 -19.06 -6.63
CA GLU A 37 -1.07 -18.03 -5.89
C GLU A 37 -0.85 -16.72 -6.67
N ASP A 38 -0.87 -16.78 -8.00
CA ASP A 38 -0.75 -15.61 -8.87
C ASP A 38 -2.11 -14.97 -9.26
N THR A 39 -3.25 -15.49 -8.76
CA THR A 39 -4.59 -15.06 -9.20
C THR A 39 -4.79 -13.56 -8.99
N VAL A 40 -4.53 -13.01 -7.81
CA VAL A 40 -4.67 -11.57 -7.54
C VAL A 40 -3.76 -10.75 -8.44
N LYS A 41 -2.50 -11.15 -8.55
CA LYS A 41 -1.51 -10.46 -9.39
C LYS A 41 -1.90 -10.47 -10.87
N ARG A 42 -2.43 -11.59 -11.36
CA ARG A 42 -2.92 -11.73 -12.74
C ARG A 42 -4.14 -10.86 -12.98
N LEU A 43 -5.11 -10.83 -12.08
CA LEU A 43 -6.28 -9.94 -12.17
C LEU A 43 -5.86 -8.48 -12.30
N PHE A 44 -4.99 -7.98 -11.43
CA PHE A 44 -4.53 -6.59 -11.52
C PHE A 44 -3.65 -6.29 -12.73
N ARG A 45 -3.10 -7.28 -13.38
CA ARG A 45 -2.30 -7.09 -14.59
C ARG A 45 -3.12 -7.15 -15.87
N GLU A 46 -4.12 -8.02 -15.92
CA GLU A 46 -4.75 -8.46 -17.16
C GLU A 46 -6.25 -8.10 -17.24
N ASP A 47 -6.91 -7.89 -16.10
CA ASP A 47 -8.33 -7.60 -16.03
C ASP A 47 -8.61 -6.09 -15.86
N PRO A 48 -9.23 -5.43 -16.88
CA PRO A 48 -9.52 -3.99 -16.79
C PRO A 48 -10.50 -3.61 -15.67
N GLU A 49 -11.42 -4.52 -15.30
CA GLU A 49 -12.40 -4.28 -14.24
C GLU A 49 -11.73 -4.32 -12.87
N ALA A 50 -10.86 -5.31 -12.63
CA ALA A 50 -10.03 -5.38 -11.42
C ALA A 50 -9.17 -4.14 -11.25
N MET A 51 -8.54 -3.67 -12.34
CA MET A 51 -7.75 -2.45 -12.32
C MET A 51 -8.58 -1.19 -12.09
N ALA A 52 -9.79 -1.11 -12.67
CA ALA A 52 -10.68 0.03 -12.44
C ALA A 52 -11.18 0.06 -10.99
N CYS A 53 -11.50 -1.12 -10.44
CA CYS A 53 -11.90 -1.30 -9.05
C CYS A 53 -10.79 -0.86 -8.08
N LEU A 54 -9.55 -1.32 -8.31
CA LEU A 54 -8.40 -0.92 -7.51
C LEU A 54 -8.14 0.60 -7.55
N ARG A 55 -8.15 1.20 -8.75
CA ARG A 55 -7.98 2.67 -8.88
C ARG A 55 -9.08 3.45 -8.18
N GLY A 56 -10.32 2.94 -8.23
CA GLY A 56 -11.44 3.53 -7.51
C GLY A 56 -11.20 3.54 -6.00
N LEU A 57 -10.74 2.43 -5.45
CA LEU A 57 -10.38 2.30 -4.04
C LEU A 57 -9.20 3.22 -3.68
N GLU A 58 -8.10 3.15 -4.43
CA GLU A 58 -6.88 3.95 -4.18
C GLU A 58 -7.12 5.46 -4.23
N THR A 59 -8.12 5.92 -4.99
CA THR A 59 -8.48 7.34 -5.10
C THR A 59 -9.67 7.74 -4.23
N GLY A 60 -10.19 6.83 -3.39
CA GLY A 60 -11.34 7.07 -2.54
C GLY A 60 -12.67 7.26 -3.28
N LYS A 61 -12.74 6.89 -4.57
CA LYS A 61 -13.96 7.00 -5.41
C LYS A 61 -14.98 5.90 -5.12
N ILE A 62 -14.50 4.75 -4.65
CA ILE A 62 -15.34 3.67 -4.14
C ILE A 62 -14.95 3.37 -2.69
N ALA A 63 -15.91 2.94 -1.89
CA ALA A 63 -15.67 2.55 -0.51
C ALA A 63 -15.02 1.16 -0.44
N GLU A 64 -14.36 0.85 0.69
CA GLU A 64 -13.73 -0.45 0.94
C GLU A 64 -14.71 -1.61 0.73
N GLY A 65 -15.91 -1.56 1.34
CA GLY A 65 -16.92 -2.60 1.16
C GLY A 65 -17.38 -2.80 -0.28
N GLU A 66 -17.49 -1.72 -1.07
CA GLU A 66 -17.82 -1.82 -2.50
C GLU A 66 -16.67 -2.48 -3.29
N PHE A 67 -15.43 -2.18 -2.95
CA PHE A 67 -14.28 -2.87 -3.53
C PHE A 67 -14.30 -4.36 -3.17
N GLU A 68 -14.50 -4.68 -1.90
CA GLU A 68 -14.52 -6.06 -1.41
C GLU A 68 -15.57 -6.91 -2.12
N GLU A 69 -16.80 -6.40 -2.26
CA GLU A 69 -17.88 -7.09 -2.98
C GLU A 69 -17.50 -7.35 -4.45
N ARG A 70 -17.07 -6.32 -5.17
CA ARG A 70 -16.70 -6.45 -6.60
C ARG A 70 -15.49 -7.35 -6.80
N PHE A 71 -14.49 -7.22 -5.94
CA PHE A 71 -13.26 -8.00 -6.08
C PHE A 71 -13.44 -9.46 -5.68
N ALA A 72 -14.30 -9.76 -4.68
CA ALA A 72 -14.71 -11.12 -4.36
C ALA A 72 -15.40 -11.82 -5.56
N GLU A 73 -16.29 -11.12 -6.28
CA GLU A 73 -16.90 -11.65 -7.50
C GLU A 73 -15.86 -11.98 -8.56
N LEU A 74 -14.87 -11.11 -8.79
CA LEU A 74 -13.78 -11.35 -9.74
C LEU A 74 -12.88 -12.52 -9.34
N LEU A 75 -12.72 -12.76 -8.04
CA LEU A 75 -12.01 -13.91 -7.48
C LEU A 75 -12.84 -15.21 -7.49
N GLY A 76 -14.14 -15.11 -7.74
CA GLY A 76 -15.07 -16.25 -7.63
C GLY A 76 -15.32 -16.71 -6.20
N LEU A 77 -15.23 -15.80 -5.23
CA LEU A 77 -15.48 -16.08 -3.82
C LEU A 77 -16.94 -15.78 -3.45
N ASP A 78 -17.52 -16.62 -2.61
CA ASP A 78 -18.92 -16.46 -2.15
C ASP A 78 -19.09 -15.37 -1.08
N GLU A 79 -18.01 -15.01 -0.40
CA GLU A 79 -18.00 -14.04 0.70
C GLU A 79 -16.95 -12.95 0.47
N ALA A 80 -17.34 -11.70 0.73
CA ALA A 80 -16.49 -10.50 0.58
C ALA A 80 -16.01 -9.94 1.93
N VAL A 81 -16.50 -10.47 3.06
CA VAL A 81 -16.24 -9.91 4.39
C VAL A 81 -14.75 -9.92 4.73
N ASP A 82 -14.24 -8.76 5.16
CA ASP A 82 -12.85 -8.56 5.58
C ASP A 82 -11.82 -9.00 4.50
N LEU A 83 -12.18 -8.85 3.22
CA LEU A 83 -11.35 -9.30 2.11
C LEU A 83 -10.02 -8.56 2.08
N ILE A 84 -10.05 -7.23 2.20
CA ILE A 84 -8.84 -6.39 2.24
C ILE A 84 -7.96 -6.80 3.41
N ASP A 85 -8.50 -6.90 4.62
CA ASP A 85 -7.75 -7.32 5.80
C ASP A 85 -7.14 -8.72 5.64
N SER A 86 -7.87 -9.63 5.01
CA SER A 86 -7.38 -10.98 4.72
C SER A 86 -6.22 -10.97 3.73
N MET A 87 -6.28 -10.14 2.69
CA MET A 87 -5.21 -9.99 1.70
C MET A 87 -3.92 -9.40 2.31
N PHE A 88 -4.05 -8.50 3.28
CA PHE A 88 -2.91 -7.84 3.92
C PHE A 88 -2.43 -8.50 5.22
N ARG A 89 -3.08 -9.56 5.69
CA ARG A 89 -2.75 -10.25 6.95
C ARG A 89 -1.30 -10.74 7.04
N GLY A 90 -0.70 -11.11 5.92
CA GLY A 90 0.69 -11.58 5.85
C GLY A 90 1.72 -10.45 5.83
N MET A 91 1.32 -9.19 5.72
CA MET A 91 2.24 -8.07 5.72
C MET A 91 2.76 -7.76 7.12
N LEU A 92 4.08 -7.66 7.23
CA LEU A 92 4.79 -7.33 8.47
C LEU A 92 5.65 -6.08 8.25
N PRO A 93 5.93 -5.29 9.31
CA PRO A 93 6.87 -4.18 9.22
C PRO A 93 8.26 -4.64 8.76
N CYS A 94 8.88 -3.89 7.87
CA CYS A 94 10.28 -4.07 7.49
C CYS A 94 11.17 -3.25 8.43
N GLU A 95 11.51 -3.81 9.58
CA GLU A 95 12.28 -3.13 10.63
C GLU A 95 13.58 -2.45 10.12
N PRO A 96 14.39 -3.07 9.23
CA PRO A 96 15.57 -2.41 8.71
C PRO A 96 15.26 -1.11 7.95
N MET A 97 14.15 -1.07 7.19
CA MET A 97 13.74 0.13 6.44
C MET A 97 13.14 1.18 7.36
N VAL A 98 12.30 0.79 8.30
CA VAL A 98 11.76 1.68 9.34
C VAL A 98 12.91 2.36 10.10
N ASN A 99 13.89 1.59 10.54
CA ASN A 99 15.06 2.11 11.25
C ASN A 99 15.94 3.02 10.36
N ALA A 100 16.05 2.73 9.07
CA ALA A 100 16.80 3.58 8.13
C ALA A 100 16.13 4.95 7.95
N VAL A 101 14.80 4.99 7.82
CA VAL A 101 14.04 6.26 7.73
C VAL A 101 14.16 7.05 9.03
N ARG A 102 14.00 6.39 10.19
CA ARG A 102 14.18 7.01 11.50
C ARG A 102 15.57 7.64 11.65
N ALA A 103 16.62 6.90 11.28
CA ALA A 103 17.99 7.41 11.34
C ALA A 103 18.25 8.58 10.38
N ALA A 104 17.54 8.66 9.25
CA ALA A 104 17.61 9.81 8.35
C ALA A 104 16.94 11.04 8.98
N ALA A 105 15.72 10.88 9.54
CA ALA A 105 14.99 11.94 10.23
C ALA A 105 15.80 12.50 11.42
N GLU A 106 16.38 11.63 12.26
CA GLU A 106 17.24 12.02 13.39
C GLU A 106 18.47 12.84 12.96
N ARG A 107 18.94 12.65 11.71
CA ARG A 107 20.04 13.45 11.12
C ARG A 107 19.57 14.74 10.45
N GLY A 108 18.28 15.07 10.57
CA GLY A 108 17.70 16.30 10.02
C GLY A 108 17.36 16.23 8.53
N VAL A 109 17.35 15.04 7.93
CA VAL A 109 16.82 14.85 6.57
C VAL A 109 15.30 14.96 6.65
N LYS A 110 14.69 15.80 5.81
CA LYS A 110 13.25 15.87 5.68
C LYS A 110 12.72 14.56 5.09
N THR A 111 11.67 14.04 5.70
CA THR A 111 11.08 12.76 5.31
C THR A 111 9.61 12.90 4.92
N GLY A 112 9.20 12.25 3.85
CA GLY A 112 7.82 12.23 3.38
C GLY A 112 7.38 10.84 2.95
N LEU A 113 6.14 10.49 3.24
CA LEU A 113 5.49 9.28 2.73
C LEU A 113 4.61 9.64 1.53
N VAL A 114 4.68 8.86 0.45
CA VAL A 114 3.71 8.91 -0.66
C VAL A 114 3.24 7.50 -0.97
N SER A 115 2.00 7.19 -0.60
CA SER A 115 1.47 5.83 -0.67
C SER A 115 0.17 5.73 -1.46
N ASN A 116 0.06 4.74 -2.35
CA ASN A 116 -1.22 4.29 -2.87
C ASN A 116 -1.90 3.43 -1.81
N SER A 117 -3.05 3.86 -1.33
CA SER A 117 -3.74 3.28 -0.19
C SER A 117 -4.88 2.35 -0.61
N TRP A 118 -5.00 1.22 0.06
CA TRP A 118 -6.15 0.33 -0.04
C TRP A 118 -7.13 0.54 1.12
N SER A 119 -6.61 1.05 2.24
CA SER A 119 -7.38 1.44 3.41
C SER A 119 -6.57 2.42 4.24
N THR A 120 -7.22 3.42 4.80
CA THR A 120 -6.56 4.36 5.71
C THR A 120 -6.37 3.79 7.11
N SER A 121 -7.07 2.70 7.45
CA SER A 121 -6.96 2.02 8.75
C SER A 121 -5.69 1.18 8.92
N HIS A 122 -5.02 0.81 7.82
CA HIS A 122 -3.81 -0.02 7.85
C HIS A 122 -2.53 0.76 8.20
N TYR A 123 -2.60 2.09 8.31
CA TYR A 123 -1.46 2.91 8.71
C TYR A 123 -1.45 3.10 10.22
N ASP A 124 -0.32 2.77 10.84
CA ASP A 124 -0.04 3.16 12.22
C ASP A 124 0.27 4.65 12.26
N LYS A 125 -0.67 5.45 12.77
CA LYS A 125 -0.54 6.91 12.80
C LYS A 125 0.60 7.38 13.65
N ASP A 126 0.87 6.74 14.78
CA ASP A 126 1.95 7.10 15.69
C ASP A 126 3.30 6.87 14.99
N MET A 127 3.45 5.76 14.26
CA MET A 127 4.63 5.50 13.45
C MET A 127 4.79 6.52 12.32
N LEU A 128 3.71 6.91 11.63
CA LEU A 128 3.78 7.90 10.56
C LEU A 128 4.22 9.27 11.09
N GLU A 129 3.68 9.72 12.23
CA GLU A 129 4.04 10.99 12.87
C GLU A 129 5.49 10.98 13.39
N GLU A 130 5.99 9.83 13.84
CA GLU A 130 7.38 9.66 14.27
C GLU A 130 8.36 9.75 13.09
N LEU A 131 8.03 9.08 11.96
CA LEU A 131 8.97 8.88 10.86
C LEU A 131 8.94 9.99 9.81
N PHE A 132 7.83 10.71 9.65
CA PHE A 132 7.62 11.59 8.51
C PHE A 132 7.19 13.01 8.91
N ASP A 133 7.84 14.01 8.28
CA ASP A 133 7.39 15.40 8.36
C ASP A 133 6.03 15.60 7.64
N THR A 134 5.74 14.77 6.64
CA THR A 134 4.48 14.79 5.90
C THR A 134 4.15 13.42 5.32
N ALA A 135 2.86 13.12 5.18
CA ALA A 135 2.38 11.91 4.52
C ALA A 135 1.29 12.28 3.50
N VAL A 136 1.40 11.72 2.30
CA VAL A 136 0.40 11.81 1.24
C VAL A 136 -0.14 10.41 0.96
N ILE A 137 -1.42 10.21 1.26
CA ILE A 137 -2.13 8.95 1.08
C ILE A 137 -3.16 9.14 -0.03
N SER A 138 -3.09 8.33 -1.07
CA SER A 138 -3.86 8.50 -2.30
C SER A 138 -5.37 8.63 -2.08
N ALA A 139 -5.96 7.83 -1.17
CA ALA A 139 -7.39 7.89 -0.86
C ALA A 139 -7.81 9.21 -0.20
N GLU A 140 -6.90 9.91 0.49
CA GLU A 140 -7.18 11.20 1.14
C GLU A 140 -7.13 12.38 0.16
N VAL A 141 -6.27 12.28 -0.88
CA VAL A 141 -6.06 13.36 -1.85
C VAL A 141 -6.78 13.14 -3.17
N GLY A 142 -7.36 11.97 -3.41
CA GLY A 142 -8.05 11.61 -4.64
C GLY A 142 -7.14 11.43 -5.86
N LEU A 143 -5.83 11.28 -5.64
CA LEU A 143 -4.79 11.08 -6.63
C LEU A 143 -4.06 9.77 -6.34
N HIS A 144 -3.41 9.18 -7.33
CA HIS A 144 -2.59 7.97 -7.11
C HIS A 144 -1.31 8.01 -7.95
N LYS A 145 -0.26 7.35 -7.47
CA LYS A 145 0.95 7.14 -8.26
C LYS A 145 0.63 6.29 -9.50
N PRO A 146 1.15 6.59 -10.67
CA PRO A 146 2.23 7.54 -10.99
C PRO A 146 1.75 8.92 -11.49
N GLN A 147 0.56 9.40 -11.08
CA GLN A 147 0.12 10.74 -11.47
C GLN A 147 1.12 11.79 -10.94
N PRO A 148 1.58 12.75 -11.77
CA PRO A 148 2.58 13.73 -11.33
C PRO A 148 2.04 14.76 -10.32
N GLU A 149 0.73 14.84 -10.15
CA GLU A 149 0.05 15.75 -9.23
C GLU A 149 0.04 15.28 -7.77
N ILE A 150 0.32 13.97 -7.53
CA ILE A 150 0.38 13.42 -6.18
C ILE A 150 1.60 13.86 -5.41
#